data_281041da06dbfd21af2c5d27ea547023
#
_entry.id   281041da06dbfd21af2c5d27ea547023
#
_cell.length_a   1.000
_cell.length_b   1.000
_cell.length_c   1.000
_cell.angle_alpha   90.00
_cell.angle_beta   90.00
_cell.angle_gamma   90.00
#
_symmetry.space_group_name_H-M   'P 1'
#
loop_
_entity.id
_entity.type
_entity.pdbx_description
1 polymer ?
#
loop_
_entity_poly.entity_id
_entity_poly.type
_entity_poly.pdbx_seq_one_letter_code
_entity_poly.pdbx_strand_id
1 'polypeptide(L)'
;MSYKRPKYLRSMMLNVTDACNLRCRYCFLTQKPNYMSYQVAKDATDLLMECYNGKDEQSLNFFGGEPLLMWDSIIVPLTQYIKDNDLPIKLGITTNGILLDEEKAKFLKDNDIGLLFSIDGSKRFQDYNRPLPGGKSSYDVLEPKLDMIVEYFHPTFRSTLLPYACNSIWENYMFARDKGFKQYFTCPDDWSFYSDENLEDMKNEFSKIGLYYIDNYRKDSLPSDFIHFSPLEQTLKALHKFRTKYEKGDEDRHSSMQCGLGVYGCSINWEGAIFGCQECAGNGATEDNLHYIGDIYNGFDVERHKRLLSYYRDEEVTCCKDGECESCIYKYLCSTGHCHANSYLITGKSNNKAYARCVYDRSLLEVALSVDEILEGEVDSVYYKHFRRKK
;
A
#
# COMPACT_ATOMS: atom_id res chain seq x y z
N MET A 1 3.50 10.21 32.42
CA MET A 1 3.58 9.49 31.14
C MET A 1 5.00 8.94 31.00
N SER A 2 5.16 7.74 30.48
CA SER A 2 6.46 7.14 30.22
C SER A 2 6.63 7.02 28.70
N TYR A 3 7.77 7.43 28.18
CA TYR A 3 8.08 7.41 26.75
C TYR A 3 9.23 6.46 26.44
N LYS A 4 9.28 5.95 25.17
CA LYS A 4 10.32 5.04 24.70
C LYS A 4 10.75 5.32 23.27
N ARG A 5 11.93 4.79 22.91
CA ARG A 5 12.50 4.73 21.56
C ARG A 5 12.59 3.26 21.14
N PRO A 6 11.58 2.71 20.43
CA PRO A 6 11.56 1.28 20.11
C PRO A 6 12.62 0.92 19.08
N LYS A 7 13.56 0.05 19.45
CA LYS A 7 14.69 -0.38 18.59
C LYS A 7 14.32 -1.30 17.43
N TYR A 8 13.06 -1.54 17.22
CA TYR A 8 12.53 -2.34 16.11
C TYR A 8 11.80 -1.51 15.05
N LEU A 9 11.79 -0.17 15.18
CA LEU A 9 11.17 0.71 14.17
C LEU A 9 12.03 0.68 12.89
N ARG A 10 11.40 0.30 11.77
CA ARG A 10 12.08 0.13 10.47
C ARG A 10 11.56 1.07 9.39
N SER A 11 10.35 1.62 9.55
CA SER A 11 9.73 2.45 8.54
C SER A 11 9.03 3.64 9.16
N MET A 12 9.17 4.80 8.51
CA MET A 12 8.49 6.03 8.90
C MET A 12 7.89 6.69 7.67
N MET A 13 6.59 7.04 7.76
CA MET A 13 5.89 7.85 6.76
C MET A 13 5.86 9.28 7.27
N LEU A 14 6.46 10.22 6.54
CA LEU A 14 6.33 11.65 6.83
C LEU A 14 5.17 12.24 6.04
N ASN A 15 4.07 12.56 6.71
CA ASN A 15 2.97 13.32 6.14
C ASN A 15 3.39 14.80 6.10
N VAL A 16 4.20 15.14 5.08
CA VAL A 16 4.84 16.46 4.99
C VAL A 16 3.86 17.60 4.75
N THR A 17 2.65 17.29 4.27
CA THR A 17 1.59 18.28 4.06
C THR A 17 0.22 17.60 3.93
N ASP A 18 -0.85 18.29 4.36
CA ASP A 18 -2.23 17.91 4.05
C ASP A 18 -2.74 18.59 2.77
N ALA A 19 -1.98 19.53 2.19
CA ALA A 19 -2.34 20.18 0.94
C ALA A 19 -2.10 19.25 -0.26
N CYS A 20 -2.98 19.31 -1.25
CA CYS A 20 -2.86 18.54 -2.48
C CYS A 20 -3.33 19.35 -3.69
N ASN A 21 -2.72 19.12 -4.83
CA ASN A 21 -3.09 19.69 -6.12
C ASN A 21 -4.18 18.90 -6.86
N LEU A 22 -4.63 17.75 -6.33
CA LEU A 22 -5.75 16.96 -6.83
C LEU A 22 -6.96 16.98 -5.86
N ARG A 23 -8.11 16.49 -6.33
CA ARG A 23 -9.34 16.33 -5.55
C ARG A 23 -9.88 14.91 -5.73
N CYS A 24 -9.09 13.91 -5.30
CA CYS A 24 -9.45 12.49 -5.41
C CYS A 24 -10.73 12.19 -4.64
N ARG A 25 -11.68 11.47 -5.26
CA ARG A 25 -13.01 11.19 -4.68
C ARG A 25 -12.97 10.29 -3.45
N TYR A 26 -11.98 9.43 -3.38
CA TYR A 26 -11.76 8.47 -2.27
C TYR A 26 -10.64 8.91 -1.32
N CYS A 27 -10.22 10.19 -1.36
CA CYS A 27 -9.12 10.64 -0.52
C CYS A 27 -9.51 10.56 0.95
N PHE A 28 -8.76 9.79 1.74
CA PHE A 28 -8.97 9.70 3.19
C PHE A 28 -8.48 10.95 3.94
N LEU A 29 -7.62 11.77 3.31
CA LEU A 29 -7.13 13.00 3.92
C LEU A 29 -8.13 14.15 3.75
N THR A 30 -8.42 14.83 4.82
CA THR A 30 -9.07 16.15 4.77
C THR A 30 -8.03 17.18 4.36
N GLN A 31 -8.12 17.66 3.13
CA GLN A 31 -7.16 18.63 2.60
C GLN A 31 -7.23 19.95 3.34
N LYS A 32 -6.10 20.36 3.92
CA LYS A 32 -5.90 21.62 4.65
C LYS A 32 -4.54 22.21 4.27
N PRO A 33 -4.33 23.53 4.40
CA PRO A 33 -3.04 24.16 4.13
C PRO A 33 -2.07 23.98 5.32
N ASN A 34 -1.88 22.74 5.72
CA ASN A 34 -0.92 22.35 6.75
C ASN A 34 0.37 21.89 6.08
N TYR A 35 1.50 22.38 6.57
CA TYR A 35 2.81 22.12 6.01
C TYR A 35 3.80 21.81 7.13
N MET A 36 4.57 20.73 6.98
CA MET A 36 5.63 20.37 7.89
C MET A 36 6.79 21.37 7.76
N SER A 37 7.36 21.77 8.88
CA SER A 37 8.62 22.54 8.85
C SER A 37 9.81 21.61 8.61
N TYR A 38 10.90 22.13 8.04
CA TYR A 38 12.14 21.37 7.90
C TYR A 38 12.66 20.85 9.25
N GLN A 39 12.52 21.65 10.32
CA GLN A 39 12.95 21.21 11.65
C GLN A 39 12.17 19.99 12.14
N VAL A 40 10.85 19.95 11.96
CA VAL A 40 10.03 18.79 12.30
C VAL A 40 10.44 17.55 11.47
N ALA A 41 10.69 17.71 10.18
CA ALA A 41 11.14 16.62 9.32
C ALA A 41 12.51 16.07 9.75
N LYS A 42 13.44 16.97 10.12
CA LYS A 42 14.75 16.61 10.64
C LYS A 42 14.64 15.89 11.98
N ASP A 43 13.89 16.43 12.93
CA ASP A 43 13.73 15.82 14.27
C ASP A 43 13.05 14.44 14.18
N ALA A 44 12.11 14.26 13.23
CA ALA A 44 11.52 12.96 12.93
C ALA A 44 12.56 11.96 12.38
N THR A 45 13.47 12.43 11.53
CA THR A 45 14.57 11.61 11.00
C THR A 45 15.55 11.22 12.12
N ASP A 46 15.88 12.15 13.00
CA ASP A 46 16.73 11.90 14.16
C ASP A 46 16.07 10.88 15.12
N LEU A 47 14.76 10.98 15.36
CA LEU A 47 14.00 9.98 16.12
C LEU A 47 14.07 8.59 15.45
N LEU A 48 13.97 8.50 14.13
CA LEU A 48 14.10 7.23 13.41
C LEU A 48 15.47 6.61 13.66
N MET A 49 16.54 7.43 13.63
CA MET A 49 17.91 7.00 13.95
C MET A 49 18.09 6.61 15.40
N GLU A 50 17.46 7.30 16.36
CA GLU A 50 17.45 6.87 17.77
C GLU A 50 16.80 5.49 17.97
N CYS A 51 15.87 5.11 17.07
CA CYS A 51 15.24 3.79 17.04
C CYS A 51 16.05 2.74 16.26
N TYR A 52 17.17 3.08 15.65
CA TYR A 52 18.00 2.17 14.87
C TYR A 52 18.67 1.11 15.76
N ASN A 53 18.58 -0.16 15.33
CA ASN A 53 19.14 -1.30 16.06
C ASN A 53 20.54 -1.71 15.57
N GLY A 54 21.11 -1.00 14.58
CA GLY A 54 22.42 -1.28 14.01
C GLY A 54 22.45 -2.47 13.01
N LYS A 55 21.32 -3.05 12.65
CA LYS A 55 21.23 -4.25 11.80
C LYS A 55 20.24 -4.14 10.66
N ASP A 56 19.01 -3.76 10.99
CA ASP A 56 17.93 -3.74 10.04
C ASP A 56 17.93 -2.41 9.28
N GLU A 57 17.75 -2.47 7.97
CA GLU A 57 17.62 -1.29 7.13
C GLU A 57 16.38 -0.48 7.53
N GLN A 58 16.50 0.85 7.59
CA GLN A 58 15.39 1.74 7.87
C GLN A 58 14.94 2.44 6.59
N SER A 59 13.67 2.80 6.53
CA SER A 59 13.09 3.57 5.43
C SER A 59 12.32 4.77 5.93
N LEU A 60 12.40 5.86 5.18
CA LEU A 60 11.64 7.08 5.38
C LEU A 60 10.95 7.46 4.08
N ASN A 61 9.63 7.60 4.13
CA ASN A 61 8.82 7.86 2.95
C ASN A 61 8.12 9.21 3.05
N PHE A 62 8.33 10.06 2.05
CA PHE A 62 7.58 11.30 1.89
C PHE A 62 6.15 10.98 1.44
N PHE A 63 5.19 11.45 2.21
CA PHE A 63 3.78 11.16 2.06
C PHE A 63 2.92 12.38 2.41
N GLY A 64 1.59 12.25 2.30
CA GLY A 64 0.62 13.27 2.68
C GLY A 64 -0.37 13.58 1.56
N GLY A 65 -0.77 14.84 1.41
CA GLY A 65 -1.60 15.25 0.29
C GLY A 65 -0.87 15.10 -1.05
N GLU A 66 0.07 16.01 -1.34
CA GLU A 66 1.05 15.85 -2.42
C GLU A 66 2.43 16.29 -1.94
N PRO A 67 3.34 15.35 -1.69
CA PRO A 67 4.67 15.67 -1.15
C PRO A 67 5.51 16.58 -2.05
N LEU A 68 5.34 16.52 -3.38
CA LEU A 68 6.10 17.38 -4.31
C LEU A 68 5.78 18.88 -4.14
N LEU A 69 4.73 19.25 -3.40
CA LEU A 69 4.52 20.65 -2.98
C LEU A 69 5.58 21.11 -1.98
N MET A 70 6.25 20.18 -1.30
CA MET A 70 7.30 20.43 -0.31
C MET A 70 8.71 20.18 -0.85
N TRP A 71 8.88 20.28 -2.18
CA TRP A 71 10.12 19.94 -2.86
C TRP A 71 11.33 20.69 -2.29
N ASP A 72 11.30 22.02 -2.37
CA ASP A 72 12.41 22.87 -1.95
C ASP A 72 12.54 23.01 -0.44
N SER A 73 11.43 22.88 0.28
CA SER A 73 11.40 23.12 1.73
C SER A 73 11.69 21.86 2.57
N ILE A 74 11.42 20.66 2.04
CA ILE A 74 11.59 19.40 2.79
C ILE A 74 12.37 18.36 1.98
N ILE A 75 11.93 17.99 0.76
CA ILE A 75 12.46 16.82 0.07
C ILE A 75 13.95 16.98 -0.23
N VAL A 76 14.32 18.08 -0.88
CA VAL A 76 15.73 18.34 -1.23
C VAL A 76 16.60 18.50 0.01
N PRO A 77 16.28 19.40 0.99
CA PRO A 77 17.18 19.61 2.12
C PRO A 77 17.23 18.40 3.07
N LEU A 78 16.17 17.65 3.25
CA LEU A 78 16.21 16.45 4.10
C LEU A 78 17.01 15.31 3.43
N THR A 79 16.88 15.14 2.12
CA THR A 79 17.71 14.19 1.36
C THR A 79 19.19 14.53 1.51
N GLN A 80 19.56 15.82 1.42
CA GLN A 80 20.93 16.27 1.62
C GLN A 80 21.40 16.01 3.05
N TYR A 81 20.57 16.32 4.05
CA TYR A 81 20.88 16.05 5.45
C TYR A 81 21.20 14.56 5.72
N ILE A 82 20.39 13.66 5.17
CA ILE A 82 20.57 12.22 5.29
C ILE A 82 21.89 11.78 4.67
N LYS A 83 22.25 12.32 3.50
CA LYS A 83 23.49 12.01 2.81
C LYS A 83 24.72 12.57 3.52
N ASP A 84 24.69 13.85 3.90
CA ASP A 84 25.82 14.52 4.56
C ASP A 84 26.20 13.89 5.89
N ASN A 85 25.26 13.16 6.53
CA ASN A 85 25.46 12.47 7.77
C ASN A 85 25.59 10.94 7.61
N ASP A 86 25.67 10.42 6.37
CA ASP A 86 25.76 8.99 6.06
C ASP A 86 24.72 8.13 6.81
N LEU A 87 23.48 8.63 6.94
CA LEU A 87 22.43 7.93 7.66
C LEU A 87 21.94 6.70 6.86
N PRO A 88 21.87 5.50 7.48
CA PRO A 88 21.46 4.26 6.81
C PRO A 88 19.94 4.20 6.58
N ILE A 89 19.39 5.17 5.86
CA ILE A 89 17.97 5.33 5.60
C ILE A 89 17.71 5.26 4.10
N LYS A 90 16.85 4.34 3.68
CA LYS A 90 16.27 4.34 2.33
C LYS A 90 15.14 5.34 2.22
N LEU A 91 15.19 6.16 1.20
CA LEU A 91 14.16 7.16 0.92
C LEU A 91 13.12 6.64 -0.09
N GLY A 92 11.88 7.04 0.12
CA GLY A 92 10.79 6.81 -0.82
C GLY A 92 9.85 8.02 -0.89
N ILE A 93 9.08 8.11 -1.96
CA ILE A 93 8.06 9.13 -2.13
C ILE A 93 6.80 8.53 -2.76
N THR A 94 5.63 8.90 -2.23
CA THR A 94 4.34 8.60 -2.85
C THR A 94 3.81 9.86 -3.48
N THR A 95 3.64 9.88 -4.79
CA THR A 95 3.19 11.08 -5.51
C THR A 95 2.12 10.77 -6.56
N ASN A 96 1.28 11.75 -6.85
CA ASN A 96 0.34 11.73 -7.97
C ASN A 96 1.01 12.13 -9.32
N GLY A 97 2.25 12.54 -9.33
CA GLY A 97 3.04 12.83 -10.52
C GLY A 97 2.74 14.14 -11.24
N ILE A 98 1.71 14.87 -10.88
CA ILE A 98 1.32 16.13 -11.57
C ILE A 98 2.47 17.17 -11.56
N LEU A 99 3.20 17.26 -10.46
CA LEU A 99 4.32 18.19 -10.30
C LEU A 99 5.69 17.60 -10.68
N LEU A 100 5.71 16.31 -11.05
CA LEU A 100 6.95 15.67 -11.48
C LEU A 100 7.34 16.19 -12.85
N ASP A 101 8.60 16.57 -13.00
CA ASP A 101 9.27 16.96 -14.22
C ASP A 101 10.61 16.22 -14.34
N GLU A 102 11.35 16.44 -15.42
CA GLU A 102 12.63 15.77 -15.68
C GLU A 102 13.69 16.07 -14.61
N GLU A 103 13.75 17.32 -14.14
CA GLU A 103 14.71 17.73 -13.10
C GLU A 103 14.46 17.00 -11.79
N LYS A 104 13.19 16.94 -11.36
CA LYS A 104 12.80 16.21 -10.14
C LYS A 104 12.98 14.70 -10.31
N ALA A 105 12.60 14.14 -11.48
CA ALA A 105 12.79 12.72 -11.77
C ALA A 105 14.26 12.34 -11.70
N LYS A 106 15.14 13.14 -12.31
CA LYS A 106 16.59 12.95 -12.24
C LYS A 106 17.11 13.03 -10.80
N PHE A 107 16.69 14.05 -10.04
CA PHE A 107 17.10 14.17 -8.63
C PHE A 107 16.69 12.94 -7.81
N LEU A 108 15.43 12.49 -7.93
CA LEU A 108 14.95 11.30 -7.21
C LEU A 108 15.79 10.07 -7.56
N LYS A 109 16.10 9.88 -8.86
CA LYS A 109 16.91 8.76 -9.34
C LYS A 109 18.35 8.83 -8.84
N ASP A 110 19.00 9.99 -8.97
CA ASP A 110 20.40 10.20 -8.55
C ASP A 110 20.60 10.04 -7.03
N ASN A 111 19.50 10.17 -6.27
CA ASN A 111 19.48 10.01 -4.82
C ASN A 111 18.90 8.67 -4.34
N ASP A 112 18.63 7.73 -5.26
CA ASP A 112 18.04 6.41 -4.96
C ASP A 112 16.72 6.50 -4.18
N ILE A 113 15.90 7.51 -4.49
CA ILE A 113 14.58 7.70 -3.86
C ILE A 113 13.54 6.88 -4.62
N GLY A 114 13.00 5.86 -3.95
CA GLY A 114 11.97 4.99 -4.53
C GLY A 114 10.66 5.73 -4.81
N LEU A 115 10.06 5.52 -5.98
CA LEU A 115 8.81 6.16 -6.38
C LEU A 115 7.62 5.21 -6.29
N LEU A 116 6.62 5.54 -5.48
CA LEU A 116 5.28 4.98 -5.56
C LEU A 116 4.38 5.96 -6.33
N PHE A 117 3.95 5.56 -7.53
CA PHE A 117 3.20 6.40 -8.44
C PHE A 117 1.71 6.09 -8.41
N SER A 118 0.91 7.11 -8.10
CA SER A 118 -0.53 7.00 -7.97
C SER A 118 -1.24 7.35 -9.26
N ILE A 119 -1.81 6.36 -9.95
CA ILE A 119 -2.57 6.51 -11.20
C ILE A 119 -3.70 5.49 -11.24
N ASP A 120 -4.90 5.88 -11.70
CA ASP A 120 -6.09 5.02 -11.64
C ASP A 120 -6.48 4.40 -13.00
N GLY A 121 -5.81 4.73 -14.07
CA GLY A 121 -6.11 4.13 -15.37
C GLY A 121 -6.06 5.11 -16.53
N SER A 122 -6.79 4.76 -17.59
CA SER A 122 -6.97 5.63 -18.75
C SER A 122 -7.68 6.94 -18.37
N LYS A 123 -7.75 7.89 -19.29
CA LYS A 123 -8.32 9.24 -19.06
C LYS A 123 -9.65 9.21 -18.30
N ARG A 124 -10.58 8.32 -18.67
CA ARG A 124 -11.90 8.25 -18.03
C ARG A 124 -11.82 7.89 -16.54
N PHE A 125 -10.93 6.98 -16.16
CA PHE A 125 -10.76 6.56 -14.75
C PHE A 125 -9.96 7.59 -13.97
N GLN A 126 -8.86 8.07 -14.54
CA GLN A 126 -7.99 9.06 -13.90
C GLN A 126 -8.76 10.36 -13.62
N ASP A 127 -9.45 10.91 -14.60
CA ASP A 127 -10.17 12.19 -14.46
C ASP A 127 -11.39 12.09 -13.54
N TYR A 128 -12.08 10.93 -13.55
CA TYR A 128 -13.18 10.71 -12.62
C TYR A 128 -12.69 10.58 -11.19
N ASN A 129 -11.67 9.75 -10.96
CA ASN A 129 -11.19 9.42 -9.63
C ASN A 129 -10.34 10.54 -9.02
N ARG A 130 -9.45 11.13 -9.80
CA ARG A 130 -8.40 12.06 -9.37
C ARG A 130 -8.41 13.39 -10.14
N PRO A 131 -9.54 14.10 -10.19
CA PRO A 131 -9.60 15.37 -10.94
C PRO A 131 -8.70 16.43 -10.32
N LEU A 132 -8.24 17.36 -11.14
CA LEU A 132 -7.72 18.65 -10.68
C LEU A 132 -8.85 19.49 -10.04
N PRO A 133 -8.52 20.51 -9.24
CA PRO A 133 -9.51 21.46 -8.73
C PRO A 133 -10.41 22.02 -9.84
N GLY A 134 -11.70 22.09 -9.56
CA GLY A 134 -12.70 22.50 -10.56
C GLY A 134 -13.05 21.42 -11.59
N GLY A 135 -12.71 20.16 -11.35
CA GLY A 135 -13.07 19.02 -12.23
C GLY A 135 -12.27 18.95 -13.53
N LYS A 136 -11.14 19.67 -13.62
CA LYS A 136 -10.27 19.64 -14.80
C LYS A 136 -9.53 18.29 -14.89
N SER A 137 -9.15 17.93 -16.13
CA SER A 137 -8.43 16.70 -16.43
C SER A 137 -7.05 16.67 -15.77
N SER A 138 -6.81 15.70 -14.92
CA SER A 138 -5.46 15.39 -14.41
C SER A 138 -4.71 14.48 -15.38
N TYR A 139 -5.43 13.67 -16.16
CA TYR A 139 -4.82 12.80 -17.17
C TYR A 139 -4.09 13.58 -18.25
N ASP A 140 -4.67 14.67 -18.76
CA ASP A 140 -4.05 15.49 -19.79
C ASP A 140 -2.71 16.13 -19.34
N VAL A 141 -2.50 16.28 -18.03
CA VAL A 141 -1.25 16.73 -17.45
C VAL A 141 -0.26 15.58 -17.25
N LEU A 142 -0.77 14.37 -16.94
CA LEU A 142 0.06 13.20 -16.66
C LEU A 142 0.51 12.47 -17.93
N GLU A 143 -0.37 12.36 -18.93
CA GLU A 143 -0.10 11.54 -20.11
C GLU A 143 1.23 11.87 -20.80
N PRO A 144 1.60 13.15 -21.01
CA PRO A 144 2.90 13.50 -21.61
C PRO A 144 4.12 13.11 -20.77
N LYS A 145 3.92 12.77 -19.50
CA LYS A 145 4.98 12.43 -18.54
C LYS A 145 5.12 10.92 -18.30
N LEU A 146 4.14 10.12 -18.73
CA LEU A 146 4.10 8.69 -18.40
C LEU A 146 5.34 7.94 -18.89
N ASP A 147 5.79 8.21 -20.11
CA ASP A 147 6.96 7.55 -20.68
C ASP A 147 8.21 7.85 -19.85
N MET A 148 8.43 9.12 -19.48
CA MET A 148 9.51 9.54 -18.58
C MET A 148 9.41 8.81 -17.23
N ILE A 149 8.22 8.80 -16.61
CA ILE A 149 8.04 8.17 -15.29
C ILE A 149 8.35 6.67 -15.35
N VAL A 150 7.89 5.99 -16.40
CA VAL A 150 8.13 4.55 -16.59
C VAL A 150 9.62 4.29 -16.84
N GLU A 151 10.28 5.08 -17.69
CA GLU A 151 11.69 4.92 -18.02
C GLU A 151 12.61 5.15 -16.81
N TYR A 152 12.37 6.22 -16.03
CA TYR A 152 13.21 6.53 -14.87
C TYR A 152 13.02 5.55 -13.70
N PHE A 153 11.80 5.11 -13.41
CA PHE A 153 11.49 4.46 -12.14
C PHE A 153 10.96 3.02 -12.27
N HIS A 154 10.44 2.61 -13.43
CA HIS A 154 9.68 1.37 -13.58
C HIS A 154 8.69 1.15 -12.42
N PRO A 155 7.82 2.12 -12.10
CA PRO A 155 7.03 2.09 -10.89
C PRO A 155 5.92 1.06 -10.97
N THR A 156 5.38 0.70 -9.81
CA THR A 156 4.09 0.00 -9.77
C THR A 156 2.98 0.96 -10.18
N PHE A 157 2.14 0.55 -11.13
CA PHE A 157 0.88 1.22 -11.43
C PHE A 157 -0.05 1.01 -10.22
N ARG A 158 -0.29 2.06 -9.43
CA ARG A 158 -1.05 1.97 -8.18
C ARG A 158 -2.40 2.66 -8.34
N SER A 159 -3.46 1.87 -8.41
CA SER A 159 -4.83 2.36 -8.56
C SER A 159 -5.70 2.05 -7.35
N THR A 160 -6.77 2.84 -7.20
CA THR A 160 -7.87 2.59 -6.28
C THR A 160 -9.12 2.27 -7.08
N LEU A 161 -9.73 1.13 -6.79
CA LEU A 161 -10.92 0.65 -7.46
C LEU A 161 -12.16 1.25 -6.80
N LEU A 162 -12.95 1.98 -7.57
CA LEU A 162 -14.28 2.45 -7.17
C LEU A 162 -15.37 1.55 -7.78
N PRO A 163 -16.58 1.51 -7.21
CA PRO A 163 -17.65 0.60 -7.63
C PRO A 163 -17.94 0.63 -9.13
N TYR A 164 -17.99 1.81 -9.74
CA TYR A 164 -18.27 1.97 -11.17
C TYR A 164 -17.21 1.38 -12.11
N ALA A 165 -16.03 1.07 -11.61
CA ALA A 165 -14.88 0.55 -12.38
C ALA A 165 -14.66 -0.95 -12.20
N CYS A 166 -15.52 -1.64 -11.43
CA CYS A 166 -15.36 -3.07 -11.15
C CYS A 166 -15.37 -3.95 -12.40
N ASN A 167 -16.09 -3.56 -13.44
CA ASN A 167 -16.15 -4.26 -14.75
C ASN A 167 -15.03 -3.84 -15.72
N SER A 168 -14.02 -3.14 -15.27
CA SER A 168 -12.98 -2.55 -16.13
C SER A 168 -11.56 -2.77 -15.59
N ILE A 169 -11.38 -3.70 -14.66
CA ILE A 169 -10.07 -3.99 -14.06
C ILE A 169 -9.13 -4.54 -15.14
N TRP A 170 -9.62 -5.42 -16.01
CA TRP A 170 -8.85 -5.95 -17.14
C TRP A 170 -8.42 -4.86 -18.12
N GLU A 171 -9.32 -3.94 -18.45
CA GLU A 171 -9.00 -2.79 -19.32
C GLU A 171 -7.87 -1.96 -18.73
N ASN A 172 -7.94 -1.62 -17.43
CA ASN A 172 -6.90 -0.88 -16.74
C ASN A 172 -5.58 -1.65 -16.60
N TYR A 173 -5.66 -2.96 -16.41
CA TYR A 173 -4.50 -3.83 -16.40
C TYR A 173 -3.77 -3.82 -17.74
N MET A 174 -4.51 -3.94 -18.85
CA MET A 174 -3.95 -3.87 -20.20
C MET A 174 -3.45 -2.46 -20.55
N PHE A 175 -4.15 -1.42 -20.13
CA PHE A 175 -3.68 -0.04 -20.28
C PHE A 175 -2.32 0.18 -19.58
N ALA A 176 -2.16 -0.33 -18.37
CA ALA A 176 -0.88 -0.24 -17.66
C ALA A 176 0.25 -0.98 -18.41
N ARG A 177 -0.04 -2.18 -18.97
CA ARG A 177 0.90 -2.91 -19.82
C ARG A 177 1.30 -2.10 -21.05
N ASP A 178 0.32 -1.54 -21.76
CA ASP A 178 0.54 -0.80 -23.02
C ASP A 178 1.31 0.51 -22.79
N LYS A 179 1.23 1.08 -21.58
CA LYS A 179 2.06 2.21 -21.12
C LYS A 179 3.43 1.78 -20.57
N GLY A 180 3.79 0.50 -20.65
CA GLY A 180 5.12 -0.01 -20.29
C GLY A 180 5.34 -0.31 -18.80
N PHE A 181 4.30 -0.23 -17.95
CA PHE A 181 4.42 -0.63 -16.56
C PHE A 181 4.67 -2.13 -16.44
N LYS A 182 5.47 -2.53 -15.46
CA LYS A 182 5.80 -3.94 -15.19
C LYS A 182 5.02 -4.54 -14.03
N GLN A 183 4.42 -3.69 -13.21
CA GLN A 183 3.61 -4.10 -12.07
C GLN A 183 2.31 -3.29 -12.01
N TYR A 184 1.22 -3.96 -11.74
CA TYR A 184 -0.08 -3.37 -11.51
C TYR A 184 -0.60 -3.78 -10.13
N PHE A 185 -1.02 -2.80 -9.35
CA PHE A 185 -1.68 -2.99 -8.07
C PHE A 185 -2.99 -2.21 -8.05
N THR A 186 -4.07 -2.86 -7.68
CA THR A 186 -5.34 -2.20 -7.37
C THR A 186 -5.92 -2.74 -6.07
N CYS A 187 -6.70 -1.96 -5.38
CA CYS A 187 -7.50 -2.39 -4.24
C CYS A 187 -8.80 -1.59 -4.20
N PRO A 188 -9.88 -2.16 -3.66
CA PRO A 188 -11.13 -1.43 -3.51
C PRO A 188 -10.94 -0.22 -2.58
N ASP A 189 -11.72 0.82 -2.81
CA ASP A 189 -11.99 1.85 -1.82
C ASP A 189 -12.90 1.25 -0.74
N ASP A 190 -12.36 1.08 0.45
CA ASP A 190 -13.06 0.39 1.54
C ASP A 190 -14.26 1.19 2.10
N TRP A 191 -14.36 2.49 1.77
CA TRP A 191 -15.44 3.40 2.23
C TRP A 191 -16.67 3.42 1.31
N SER A 192 -16.52 2.97 0.06
CA SER A 192 -17.61 2.94 -0.92
C SER A 192 -18.51 1.74 -0.70
N PHE A 193 -19.78 1.91 -1.05
CA PHE A 193 -20.73 0.80 -1.14
C PHE A 193 -20.57 0.08 -2.48
N TYR A 194 -20.42 -1.24 -2.43
CA TYR A 194 -20.38 -2.12 -3.59
C TYR A 194 -21.63 -2.99 -3.62
N SER A 195 -22.32 -2.98 -4.77
CA SER A 195 -23.46 -3.87 -5.02
C SER A 195 -23.01 -5.30 -5.33
N ASP A 196 -23.94 -6.26 -5.29
CA ASP A 196 -23.63 -7.64 -5.68
C ASP A 196 -23.19 -7.73 -7.15
N GLU A 197 -23.71 -6.87 -8.04
CA GLU A 197 -23.25 -6.74 -9.43
C GLU A 197 -21.77 -6.32 -9.51
N ASN A 198 -21.36 -5.31 -8.73
CA ASN A 198 -19.96 -4.89 -8.69
C ASN A 198 -19.01 -6.01 -8.23
N LEU A 199 -19.49 -6.84 -7.32
CA LEU A 199 -18.72 -7.95 -6.78
C LEU A 199 -18.56 -9.08 -7.82
N GLU A 200 -19.61 -9.38 -8.59
CA GLU A 200 -19.56 -10.34 -9.69
C GLU A 200 -18.67 -9.82 -10.84
N ASP A 201 -18.80 -8.54 -11.20
CA ASP A 201 -17.92 -7.89 -12.16
C ASP A 201 -16.45 -8.04 -11.77
N MET A 202 -16.13 -7.75 -10.53
CA MET A 202 -14.75 -7.84 -10.00
C MET A 202 -14.19 -9.27 -10.12
N LYS A 203 -15.00 -10.27 -9.79
CA LYS A 203 -14.64 -11.69 -9.94
C LYS A 203 -14.39 -12.07 -11.39
N ASN A 204 -15.26 -11.64 -12.31
CA ASN A 204 -15.12 -11.89 -13.74
C ASN A 204 -13.84 -11.26 -14.31
N GLU A 205 -13.52 -10.04 -13.90
CA GLU A 205 -12.32 -9.33 -14.35
C GLU A 205 -11.03 -9.97 -13.82
N PHE A 206 -11.01 -10.41 -12.56
CA PHE A 206 -9.87 -11.17 -12.02
C PHE A 206 -9.70 -12.52 -12.71
N SER A 207 -10.78 -13.16 -13.13
CA SER A 207 -10.70 -14.40 -13.91
C SER A 207 -10.01 -14.19 -15.24
N LYS A 208 -10.25 -13.05 -15.93
CA LYS A 208 -9.52 -12.71 -17.17
C LYS A 208 -8.02 -12.57 -16.91
N ILE A 209 -7.64 -11.92 -15.79
CA ILE A 209 -6.23 -11.82 -15.37
C ILE A 209 -5.65 -13.20 -15.06
N GLY A 210 -6.41 -14.06 -14.37
CA GLY A 210 -6.01 -15.45 -14.10
C GLY A 210 -5.73 -16.24 -15.36
N LEU A 211 -6.59 -16.17 -16.37
CA LEU A 211 -6.37 -16.81 -17.68
C LEU A 211 -5.11 -16.27 -18.37
N TYR A 212 -4.91 -14.94 -18.36
CA TYR A 212 -3.69 -14.34 -18.89
C TYR A 212 -2.43 -14.86 -18.17
N TYR A 213 -2.49 -15.07 -16.85
CA TYR A 213 -1.41 -15.69 -16.09
C TYR A 213 -1.16 -17.13 -16.52
N ILE A 214 -2.21 -17.95 -16.62
CA ILE A 214 -2.08 -19.35 -17.06
C ILE A 214 -1.41 -19.42 -18.42
N ASP A 215 -1.86 -18.63 -19.40
CA ASP A 215 -1.32 -18.63 -20.75
C ASP A 215 0.16 -18.20 -20.83
N ASN A 216 0.59 -17.32 -19.94
CA ASN A 216 1.98 -16.85 -19.94
C ASN A 216 2.91 -17.68 -19.05
N TYR A 217 2.44 -18.13 -17.90
CA TYR A 217 3.24 -18.93 -16.96
C TYR A 217 3.49 -20.38 -17.43
N ARG A 218 2.74 -20.87 -18.41
CA ARG A 218 3.03 -22.15 -19.10
C ARG A 218 4.29 -22.10 -19.96
N LYS A 219 4.70 -20.93 -20.41
CA LYS A 219 5.85 -20.75 -21.29
C LYS A 219 7.16 -20.96 -20.53
N ASP A 220 8.24 -21.17 -21.27
CA ASP A 220 9.60 -21.30 -20.71
C ASP A 220 10.12 -19.99 -20.10
N SER A 221 9.64 -18.84 -20.62
CA SER A 221 9.93 -17.49 -20.16
C SER A 221 8.72 -16.58 -20.32
N LEU A 222 8.60 -15.59 -19.44
CA LEU A 222 7.58 -14.55 -19.58
C LEU A 222 7.90 -13.61 -20.74
N PRO A 223 6.91 -13.13 -21.49
CA PRO A 223 7.10 -12.08 -22.48
C PRO A 223 7.73 -10.82 -21.90
N SER A 224 8.48 -10.07 -22.69
CA SER A 224 9.11 -8.82 -22.23
C SER A 224 8.12 -7.74 -21.82
N ASP A 225 6.90 -7.79 -22.34
CA ASP A 225 5.77 -6.91 -22.02
C ASP A 225 4.83 -7.50 -20.95
N PHE A 226 5.20 -8.62 -20.31
CA PHE A 226 4.40 -9.18 -19.22
C PHE A 226 4.31 -8.18 -18.07
N ILE A 227 3.11 -8.00 -17.55
CA ILE A 227 2.85 -7.15 -16.39
C ILE A 227 2.40 -8.01 -15.19
N HIS A 228 3.07 -7.83 -14.07
CA HIS A 228 2.77 -8.53 -12.83
C HIS A 228 1.55 -7.92 -12.12
N PHE A 229 0.55 -8.72 -11.81
CA PHE A 229 -0.58 -8.31 -10.98
C PHE A 229 -0.28 -8.61 -9.52
N SER A 230 0.26 -7.62 -8.81
CA SER A 230 0.76 -7.79 -7.44
C SER A 230 -0.24 -8.43 -6.47
N PRO A 231 -1.56 -8.10 -6.49
CA PRO A 231 -2.52 -8.76 -5.61
C PRO A 231 -2.62 -10.28 -5.83
N LEU A 232 -2.69 -10.72 -7.09
CA LEU A 232 -2.76 -12.16 -7.40
C LEU A 232 -1.47 -12.88 -7.00
N GLU A 233 -0.31 -12.28 -7.27
CA GLU A 233 0.98 -12.88 -6.89
C GLU A 233 1.19 -12.97 -5.38
N GLN A 234 0.75 -11.94 -4.63
CA GLN A 234 0.76 -11.99 -3.18
C GLN A 234 -0.15 -13.10 -2.65
N THR A 235 -1.32 -13.28 -3.27
CA THR A 235 -2.27 -14.34 -2.91
C THR A 235 -1.70 -15.72 -3.24
N LEU A 236 -1.08 -15.91 -4.39
CA LEU A 236 -0.37 -17.15 -4.76
C LEU A 236 0.75 -17.47 -3.76
N LYS A 237 1.59 -16.49 -3.42
CA LYS A 237 2.65 -16.68 -2.42
C LYS A 237 2.10 -17.05 -1.04
N ALA A 238 1.00 -16.43 -0.63
CA ALA A 238 0.32 -16.76 0.64
C ALA A 238 -0.24 -18.19 0.63
N LEU A 239 -0.86 -18.61 -0.49
CA LEU A 239 -1.38 -19.96 -0.67
C LEU A 239 -0.27 -21.01 -0.55
N HIS A 240 0.87 -20.81 -1.23
CA HIS A 240 2.01 -21.73 -1.14
C HIS A 240 2.61 -21.78 0.28
N LYS A 241 2.73 -20.64 0.94
CA LYS A 241 3.20 -20.60 2.33
C LYS A 241 2.25 -21.35 3.26
N PHE A 242 0.95 -21.21 3.08
CA PHE A 242 -0.06 -21.92 3.85
C PHE A 242 0.03 -23.43 3.63
N ARG A 243 0.09 -23.92 2.38
CA ARG A 243 0.25 -25.34 2.06
C ARG A 243 1.51 -25.92 2.70
N THR A 244 2.65 -25.23 2.58
CA THR A 244 3.93 -25.68 3.16
C THR A 244 3.87 -25.80 4.70
N LYS A 245 3.19 -24.87 5.37
CA LYS A 245 2.97 -24.94 6.82
C LYS A 245 2.06 -26.13 7.19
N TYR A 246 0.97 -26.30 6.45
CA TYR A 246 0.03 -27.42 6.66
C TYR A 246 0.71 -28.78 6.49
N GLU A 247 1.52 -28.97 5.44
CA GLU A 247 2.29 -30.20 5.19
C GLU A 247 3.30 -30.50 6.31
N LYS A 248 3.83 -29.49 6.98
CA LYS A 248 4.75 -29.63 8.12
C LYS A 248 4.05 -29.82 9.49
N GLY A 249 2.73 -29.85 9.52
CA GLY A 249 1.96 -29.99 10.76
C GLY A 249 2.03 -28.77 11.68
N ASP A 250 2.35 -27.59 11.14
CA ASP A 250 2.34 -26.35 11.90
C ASP A 250 0.88 -25.91 12.13
N GLU A 251 0.41 -26.03 13.36
CA GLU A 251 -0.97 -25.69 13.76
C GLU A 251 -1.17 -24.19 13.96
N ASP A 252 -0.09 -23.39 14.02
CA ASP A 252 -0.20 -21.93 14.14
C ASP A 252 -0.70 -21.32 12.81
N ARG A 253 -2.02 -21.32 12.67
CA ARG A 253 -2.75 -20.88 11.47
C ARG A 253 -2.99 -19.38 11.43
N HIS A 254 -2.74 -18.69 12.54
CA HIS A 254 -2.95 -17.25 12.63
C HIS A 254 -1.77 -16.51 11.99
N SER A 255 -2.03 -15.76 10.93
CA SER A 255 -1.02 -14.86 10.40
C SER A 255 -0.80 -13.74 11.41
N SER A 256 0.42 -13.63 11.90
CA SER A 256 0.88 -12.44 12.59
C SER A 256 0.57 -11.19 11.75
N MET A 257 0.28 -10.08 12.42
CA MET A 257 0.06 -8.76 11.84
C MET A 257 1.04 -8.50 10.68
N GLN A 258 0.52 -8.44 9.44
CA GLN A 258 1.37 -8.32 8.24
C GLN A 258 1.84 -6.89 7.99
N CYS A 259 1.04 -5.88 8.39
CA CYS A 259 1.47 -4.51 8.30
C CYS A 259 2.20 -4.10 9.59
N GLY A 260 3.26 -3.31 9.43
CA GLY A 260 4.08 -2.87 10.56
C GLY A 260 3.42 -1.87 11.51
N LEU A 261 2.09 -1.74 11.49
CA LEU A 261 1.26 -0.80 12.22
C LEU A 261 1.71 -0.58 13.67
N GLY A 262 2.33 0.57 13.94
CA GLY A 262 2.84 0.91 15.28
C GLY A 262 3.91 -0.03 15.84
N VAL A 263 4.29 -1.10 15.13
CA VAL A 263 5.35 -2.04 15.53
C VAL A 263 6.63 -1.75 14.79
N TYR A 264 6.66 -2.00 13.48
CA TYR A 264 7.83 -1.76 12.63
C TYR A 264 7.73 -0.46 11.86
N GLY A 265 6.53 0.11 11.73
CA GLY A 265 6.23 1.33 11.02
C GLY A 265 5.38 2.30 11.83
N CYS A 266 5.58 3.58 11.60
CA CYS A 266 4.76 4.66 12.11
C CYS A 266 4.60 5.76 11.07
N SER A 267 3.71 6.70 11.35
CA SER A 267 3.52 7.90 10.54
C SER A 267 3.69 9.13 11.42
N ILE A 268 4.32 10.18 10.86
CA ILE A 268 4.47 11.48 11.52
C ILE A 268 3.65 12.50 10.73
N ASN A 269 2.79 13.23 11.41
CA ASN A 269 2.06 14.33 10.78
C ASN A 269 2.91 15.62 10.73
N TRP A 270 2.38 16.63 10.09
CA TRP A 270 3.06 17.93 9.92
C TRP A 270 3.41 18.65 11.24
N GLU A 271 2.78 18.32 12.35
CA GLU A 271 3.06 18.86 13.70
C GLU A 271 4.13 18.05 14.46
N GLY A 272 4.49 16.86 13.97
CA GLY A 272 5.41 15.96 14.67
C GLY A 272 4.72 14.94 15.58
N ALA A 273 3.40 14.79 15.52
CA ALA A 273 2.69 13.75 16.24
C ALA A 273 2.89 12.38 15.57
N ILE A 274 3.07 11.34 16.39
CA ILE A 274 3.31 9.95 15.97
C ILE A 274 2.00 9.17 15.93
N PHE A 275 1.76 8.53 14.80
CA PHE A 275 0.60 7.65 14.59
C PHE A 275 1.03 6.24 14.19
N GLY A 276 0.23 5.24 14.55
CA GLY A 276 0.45 3.86 14.10
C GLY A 276 0.26 3.67 12.59
N CYS A 277 -0.55 4.48 11.93
CA CYS A 277 -0.85 4.41 10.50
C CYS A 277 -1.06 5.80 9.91
N GLN A 278 -0.62 6.00 8.66
CA GLN A 278 -0.78 7.26 7.93
C GLN A 278 -2.27 7.63 7.69
N GLU A 279 -3.14 6.64 7.51
CA GLU A 279 -4.57 6.86 7.28
C GLU A 279 -5.29 7.42 8.52
N CYS A 280 -4.72 7.22 9.71
CA CYS A 280 -5.26 7.71 10.96
C CYS A 280 -4.65 9.05 11.40
N ALA A 281 -3.61 9.54 10.71
CA ALA A 281 -2.93 10.79 11.05
C ALA A 281 -3.81 12.02 10.84
N GLY A 282 -4.71 11.99 9.85
CA GLY A 282 -5.63 13.08 9.56
C GLY A 282 -6.70 13.36 10.64
N ASN A 283 -6.93 12.41 11.57
CA ASN A 283 -7.87 12.54 12.68
C ASN A 283 -7.30 13.35 13.86
N GLY A 284 -6.06 13.82 13.74
CA GLY A 284 -5.41 14.66 14.76
C GLY A 284 -4.89 13.88 15.98
N ALA A 285 -4.06 14.57 16.75
CA ALA A 285 -3.43 14.05 17.98
C ALA A 285 -4.36 14.21 19.19
N THR A 286 -5.54 13.61 19.17
CA THR A 286 -6.54 13.67 20.24
C THR A 286 -6.47 12.46 21.17
N GLU A 287 -7.01 12.61 22.39
CA GLU A 287 -7.11 11.53 23.37
C GLU A 287 -7.86 10.30 22.83
N ASP A 288 -8.90 10.52 22.02
CA ASP A 288 -9.77 9.49 21.49
C ASP A 288 -9.17 8.76 20.27
N ASN A 289 -8.15 9.34 19.63
CA ASN A 289 -7.50 8.70 18.51
C ASN A 289 -6.61 7.54 18.97
N LEU A 290 -7.08 6.29 18.77
CA LEU A 290 -6.37 5.07 19.14
C LEU A 290 -4.96 5.02 18.50
N HIS A 291 -4.80 5.57 17.30
CA HIS A 291 -3.55 5.53 16.55
C HIS A 291 -2.56 6.64 16.94
N TYR A 292 -2.96 7.64 17.69
CA TYR A 292 -2.02 8.63 18.25
C TYR A 292 -1.22 8.00 19.37
N ILE A 293 0.07 7.81 19.18
CA ILE A 293 0.94 7.03 20.05
C ILE A 293 2.16 7.79 20.55
N GLY A 294 2.23 9.11 20.39
CA GLY A 294 3.32 9.94 20.90
C GLY A 294 3.66 11.11 19.98
N ASP A 295 4.80 11.69 20.19
CA ASP A 295 5.35 12.80 19.39
C ASP A 295 6.87 12.67 19.20
N ILE A 296 7.43 13.41 18.23
CA ILE A 296 8.84 13.31 17.88
C ILE A 296 9.78 13.78 19.01
N TYR A 297 9.34 14.65 19.90
CA TYR A 297 10.16 15.23 20.97
C TYR A 297 10.27 14.29 22.16
N ASN A 298 9.14 13.71 22.58
CA ASN A 298 9.08 12.79 23.70
C ASN A 298 9.30 11.33 23.28
N GLY A 299 8.87 10.96 22.08
CA GLY A 299 8.88 9.60 21.54
C GLY A 299 7.54 8.90 21.69
N PHE A 300 7.57 7.58 21.74
CA PHE A 300 6.37 6.76 21.84
C PHE A 300 5.84 6.73 23.27
N ASP A 301 4.62 7.20 23.49
CA ASP A 301 3.91 7.05 24.76
C ASP A 301 3.64 5.57 25.02
N VAL A 302 4.18 5.06 26.13
CA VAL A 302 4.19 3.62 26.44
C VAL A 302 2.78 3.08 26.59
N GLU A 303 1.88 3.81 27.24
CA GLU A 303 0.52 3.32 27.52
C GLU A 303 -0.37 3.40 26.26
N ARG A 304 -0.27 4.49 25.49
CA ARG A 304 -0.96 4.60 24.19
C ARG A 304 -0.49 3.54 23.21
N HIS A 305 0.82 3.33 23.13
CA HIS A 305 1.39 2.32 22.25
C HIS A 305 0.99 0.90 22.66
N LYS A 306 0.98 0.57 23.95
CA LYS A 306 0.47 -0.71 24.44
C LYS A 306 -1.02 -0.89 24.11
N ARG A 307 -1.83 0.16 24.32
CA ARG A 307 -3.26 0.15 23.97
C ARG A 307 -3.46 -0.14 22.48
N LEU A 308 -2.72 0.55 21.58
CA LEU A 308 -2.77 0.27 20.15
C LEU A 308 -2.42 -1.20 19.86
N LEU A 309 -1.30 -1.69 20.38
CA LEU A 309 -0.84 -3.05 20.11
C LEU A 309 -1.78 -4.12 20.69
N SER A 310 -2.38 -3.90 21.85
CA SER A 310 -3.33 -4.84 22.43
C SER A 310 -4.62 -4.94 21.62
N TYR A 311 -5.02 -3.84 20.99
CA TYR A 311 -6.21 -3.79 20.14
C TYR A 311 -6.08 -4.65 18.86
N TYR A 312 -4.85 -4.90 18.40
CA TYR A 312 -4.57 -5.59 17.14
C TYR A 312 -4.03 -7.02 17.31
N ARG A 313 -3.83 -7.51 18.53
CA ARG A 313 -2.97 -8.69 18.75
C ARG A 313 -3.61 -10.05 18.63
N ASP A 314 -4.87 -10.22 18.95
CA ASP A 314 -5.34 -11.58 19.29
C ASP A 314 -6.75 -11.95 18.77
N GLU A 315 -7.27 -11.26 17.77
CA GLU A 315 -8.61 -11.55 17.29
C GLU A 315 -8.61 -12.17 15.89
N GLU A 316 -9.41 -13.22 15.75
CA GLU A 316 -9.68 -13.83 14.46
C GLU A 316 -10.30 -12.81 13.49
N VAL A 317 -9.79 -12.74 12.27
CA VAL A 317 -10.34 -11.83 11.25
C VAL A 317 -11.71 -12.32 10.84
N THR A 318 -12.71 -11.45 10.96
CA THR A 318 -14.08 -11.68 10.54
C THR A 318 -14.48 -10.70 9.43
N CYS A 319 -15.62 -10.97 8.78
CA CYS A 319 -16.22 -10.04 7.84
C CYS A 319 -17.32 -9.23 8.53
N CYS A 320 -17.56 -8.00 8.10
CA CYS A 320 -18.65 -7.16 8.61
C CYS A 320 -20.06 -7.69 8.28
N LYS A 321 -20.19 -8.68 7.38
CA LYS A 321 -21.44 -9.36 7.11
C LYS A 321 -21.57 -10.56 8.04
N ASP A 322 -22.52 -10.50 8.94
CA ASP A 322 -22.70 -11.46 10.05
C ASP A 322 -22.82 -12.91 9.56
N GLY A 323 -22.10 -13.81 10.24
CA GLY A 323 -22.22 -15.28 10.12
C GLY A 323 -21.52 -15.90 8.89
N GLU A 324 -21.09 -15.14 7.89
CA GLU A 324 -20.49 -15.72 6.67
C GLU A 324 -19.08 -16.30 6.91
N CYS A 325 -18.36 -15.80 7.90
CA CYS A 325 -16.98 -16.26 8.15
C CYS A 325 -16.89 -17.64 8.78
N GLU A 326 -17.89 -18.07 9.55
CA GLU A 326 -17.87 -19.37 10.23
C GLU A 326 -17.83 -20.54 9.23
N SER A 327 -18.57 -20.40 8.12
CA SER A 327 -18.65 -21.40 7.05
C SER A 327 -17.72 -21.12 5.87
N CYS A 328 -16.94 -20.03 5.91
CA CYS A 328 -16.09 -19.61 4.80
C CYS A 328 -14.89 -20.57 4.65
N ILE A 329 -14.78 -21.21 3.49
CA ILE A 329 -13.65 -22.11 3.16
C ILE A 329 -12.30 -21.39 3.10
N TYR A 330 -12.31 -20.08 2.90
CA TYR A 330 -11.09 -19.24 2.80
C TYR A 330 -10.68 -18.63 4.15
N LYS A 331 -11.37 -18.94 5.24
CA LYS A 331 -11.18 -18.32 6.56
C LYS A 331 -9.72 -18.20 6.99
N TYR A 332 -8.94 -19.26 6.83
CA TYR A 332 -7.54 -19.32 7.24
C TYR A 332 -6.56 -18.56 6.31
N LEU A 333 -6.98 -18.24 5.10
CA LEU A 333 -6.22 -17.47 4.13
C LEU A 333 -6.62 -15.99 4.12
N CYS A 334 -7.79 -15.67 4.66
CA CYS A 334 -8.40 -14.34 4.59
C CYS A 334 -7.58 -13.24 5.28
N SER A 335 -6.80 -13.60 6.31
CA SER A 335 -5.98 -12.64 7.07
C SER A 335 -4.78 -12.09 6.30
N THR A 336 -4.43 -12.68 5.13
CA THR A 336 -3.21 -12.34 4.40
C THR A 336 -3.20 -10.96 3.78
N GLY A 337 -4.36 -10.34 3.53
CA GLY A 337 -4.50 -9.00 2.93
C GLY A 337 -5.22 -7.99 3.83
N HIS A 338 -5.38 -8.29 5.11
CA HIS A 338 -6.21 -7.49 6.00
C HIS A 338 -5.56 -6.16 6.41
N CYS A 339 -6.26 -5.03 6.18
CA CYS A 339 -5.88 -3.72 6.69
C CYS A 339 -6.61 -3.44 8.01
N HIS A 340 -5.91 -3.62 9.12
CA HIS A 340 -6.47 -3.40 10.45
C HIS A 340 -6.92 -1.97 10.69
N ALA A 341 -6.15 -0.98 10.19
CA ALA A 341 -6.47 0.43 10.36
C ALA A 341 -7.78 0.80 9.65
N ASN A 342 -7.94 0.41 8.38
CA ASN A 342 -9.19 0.66 7.64
C ASN A 342 -10.37 -0.07 8.25
N SER A 343 -10.18 -1.32 8.66
CA SER A 343 -11.22 -2.05 9.35
C SER A 343 -11.68 -1.32 10.60
N TYR A 344 -10.75 -0.84 11.42
CA TYR A 344 -11.08 -0.05 12.60
C TYR A 344 -11.81 1.25 12.25
N LEU A 345 -11.33 1.99 11.28
CA LEU A 345 -11.94 3.27 10.85
C LEU A 345 -13.37 3.10 10.32
N ILE A 346 -13.63 1.98 9.62
CA ILE A 346 -14.93 1.72 8.97
C ILE A 346 -15.92 1.02 9.91
N THR A 347 -15.46 0.04 10.67
CA THR A 347 -16.33 -0.85 11.45
C THR A 347 -16.24 -0.67 12.97
N GLY A 348 -15.28 0.12 13.45
CA GLY A 348 -14.95 0.26 14.87
C GLY A 348 -14.18 -0.93 15.45
N LYS A 349 -13.85 -1.95 14.64
CA LYS A 349 -13.12 -3.14 15.05
C LYS A 349 -12.00 -3.45 14.08
N SER A 350 -10.80 -3.68 14.58
CA SER A 350 -9.60 -3.93 13.75
C SER A 350 -9.65 -5.24 12.98
N ASN A 351 -10.36 -6.24 13.50
CA ASN A 351 -10.47 -7.57 12.91
C ASN A 351 -11.74 -7.76 12.05
N ASN A 352 -12.60 -6.74 11.94
CA ASN A 352 -13.85 -6.82 11.18
C ASN A 352 -13.67 -6.19 9.80
N LYS A 353 -13.32 -7.01 8.81
CA LYS A 353 -13.00 -6.60 7.44
C LYS A 353 -14.23 -6.00 6.74
N ALA A 354 -14.06 -4.84 6.08
CA ALA A 354 -15.08 -4.26 5.21
C ALA A 354 -15.53 -5.26 4.13
N TYR A 355 -16.83 -5.27 3.81
CA TYR A 355 -17.39 -6.27 2.89
C TYR A 355 -16.77 -6.25 1.50
N ALA A 356 -16.55 -5.06 0.93
CA ALA A 356 -15.87 -4.91 -0.36
C ALA A 356 -14.48 -5.58 -0.36
N ARG A 357 -13.72 -5.40 0.72
CA ARG A 357 -12.40 -6.03 0.89
C ARG A 357 -12.52 -7.56 1.02
N CYS A 358 -13.55 -8.04 1.74
CA CYS A 358 -13.81 -9.48 1.87
C CYS A 358 -14.02 -10.12 0.50
N VAL A 359 -14.89 -9.52 -0.33
CA VAL A 359 -15.18 -10.07 -1.66
C VAL A 359 -13.98 -9.96 -2.59
N TYR A 360 -13.30 -8.83 -2.57
CA TYR A 360 -12.05 -8.64 -3.33
C TYR A 360 -11.04 -9.76 -3.03
N ASP A 361 -10.76 -10.01 -1.76
CA ASP A 361 -9.79 -11.04 -1.36
C ASP A 361 -10.27 -12.46 -1.67
N ARG A 362 -11.58 -12.75 -1.51
CA ARG A 362 -12.16 -14.06 -1.90
C ARG A 362 -12.04 -14.30 -3.40
N SER A 363 -12.37 -13.30 -4.22
CA SER A 363 -12.26 -13.41 -5.68
C SER A 363 -10.82 -13.69 -6.12
N LEU A 364 -9.85 -13.01 -5.49
CA LEU A 364 -8.43 -13.29 -5.75
C LEU A 364 -7.99 -14.68 -5.31
N LEU A 365 -8.49 -15.17 -4.17
CA LEU A 365 -8.20 -16.53 -3.67
C LEU A 365 -8.78 -17.60 -4.61
N GLU A 366 -10.00 -17.43 -5.11
CA GLU A 366 -10.62 -18.34 -6.08
C GLU A 366 -9.80 -18.41 -7.37
N VAL A 367 -9.38 -17.26 -7.90
CA VAL A 367 -8.52 -17.18 -9.09
C VAL A 367 -7.15 -17.79 -8.83
N ALA A 368 -6.53 -17.49 -7.69
CA ALA A 368 -5.22 -18.04 -7.33
C ALA A 368 -5.25 -19.57 -7.20
N LEU A 369 -6.30 -20.13 -6.60
CA LEU A 369 -6.50 -21.58 -6.53
C LEU A 369 -6.63 -22.20 -7.92
N SER A 370 -7.41 -21.60 -8.81
CA SER A 370 -7.58 -22.08 -10.19
C SER A 370 -6.27 -22.01 -10.98
N VAL A 371 -5.52 -20.92 -10.86
CA VAL A 371 -4.21 -20.75 -11.50
C VAL A 371 -3.22 -21.80 -10.99
N ASP A 372 -3.17 -22.00 -9.66
CA ASP A 372 -2.26 -22.95 -9.03
C ASP A 372 -2.62 -24.40 -9.43
N GLU A 373 -3.90 -24.80 -9.39
CA GLU A 373 -4.36 -26.13 -9.77
C GLU A 373 -4.00 -26.47 -11.23
N ILE A 374 -4.21 -25.52 -12.16
CA ILE A 374 -3.93 -25.72 -13.57
C ILE A 374 -2.43 -25.80 -13.84
N LEU A 375 -1.61 -25.03 -13.14
CA LEU A 375 -0.16 -24.94 -13.39
C LEU A 375 0.69 -25.86 -12.49
N GLU A 376 0.09 -26.52 -11.51
CA GLU A 376 0.81 -27.35 -10.55
C GLU A 376 1.62 -28.48 -11.17
N GLY A 377 1.08 -29.12 -12.23
CA GLY A 377 1.72 -30.23 -12.94
C GLY A 377 2.81 -29.82 -13.95
N GLU A 378 2.95 -28.52 -14.22
CA GLU A 378 3.83 -28.02 -15.27
C GLU A 378 5.24 -27.68 -14.73
N VAL A 379 6.02 -28.72 -14.39
CA VAL A 379 7.32 -28.62 -13.66
C VAL A 379 8.40 -27.80 -14.37
N ASP A 380 8.35 -27.67 -15.68
CA ASP A 380 9.32 -26.89 -16.49
C ASP A 380 8.88 -25.44 -16.71
N SER A 381 7.64 -25.11 -16.34
CA SER A 381 7.05 -23.80 -16.53
C SER A 381 7.73 -22.71 -15.69
N VAL A 382 7.56 -21.44 -16.11
CA VAL A 382 7.99 -20.28 -15.31
C VAL A 382 7.27 -20.27 -13.96
N TYR A 383 6.01 -20.69 -13.92
CA TYR A 383 5.23 -20.78 -12.68
C TYR A 383 5.93 -21.63 -11.63
N TYR A 384 6.29 -22.87 -12.00
CA TYR A 384 6.95 -23.80 -11.07
C TYR A 384 8.30 -23.25 -10.59
N LYS A 385 9.09 -22.67 -11.50
CA LYS A 385 10.38 -22.03 -11.17
C LYS A 385 10.22 -20.86 -10.20
N HIS A 386 9.15 -20.08 -10.33
CA HIS A 386 8.93 -18.86 -9.56
C HIS A 386 8.33 -19.13 -8.16
N PHE A 387 7.33 -20.02 -8.09
CA PHE A 387 6.57 -20.24 -6.87
C PHE A 387 6.97 -21.50 -6.09
N ARG A 388 7.49 -22.55 -6.74
CA ARG A 388 7.72 -23.86 -6.12
C ARG A 388 9.18 -24.28 -5.94
N ARG A 389 10.15 -23.60 -6.53
CA ARG A 389 11.57 -23.97 -6.50
C ARG A 389 12.32 -23.70 -5.19
N LYS A 390 11.69 -23.21 -4.16
CA LYS A 390 12.36 -23.01 -2.86
C LYS A 390 12.10 -24.21 -1.95
N LYS A 391 12.87 -25.27 -2.16
CA LYS A 391 13.17 -26.25 -1.11
C LYS A 391 14.54 -25.95 -0.53
#